data_fed33f5199f057444226f5e6898d9787
#
_entry.id   fed33f5199f057444226f5e6898d9787
#
_cell.length_a   1.000
_cell.length_b   1.000
_cell.length_c   1.000
_cell.angle_alpha   90.00
_cell.angle_beta   90.00
_cell.angle_gamma   90.00
#
_symmetry.space_group_name_H-M   'P 1'
#
loop_
_entity.id
_entity.type
_entity.pdbx_description
1 polymer ?
#
loop_
_entity_poly.entity_id
_entity_poly.type
_entity_poly.pdbx_seq_one_letter_code
_entity_poly.pdbx_strand_id
1 'polypeptide(L)'
;MDAFYRQFLQAGDLAFDIGAHVGNRVRVFRQIGAHVVAVEPQPDFVAVLRLLYGRDPAVTIEHSGVAAETGQGNLHLSSRTPTVSTFADSWMSDVQSDRRFQRVQWDSVISVPLITLDDLIARHGEPQFCKIDVEGFEHKVLSGLSRPIPALSFEYIPVAAEHAIACVERISALGDYRYRHSRVETHRWAGRSWSEPGTMINILRTLPTSDDRSGDVYAVRSDRLPRSDVDDQPDR
;
A
#
# COMPACT_ATOMS: atom_id res chain seq x y z
N MET A 1 -10.76 7.50 9.77
CA MET A 1 -9.62 7.49 8.82
C MET A 1 -8.64 8.64 9.10
N ASP A 2 -9.05 9.90 9.14
CA ASP A 2 -8.16 11.06 9.38
C ASP A 2 -7.34 10.90 10.68
N ALA A 3 -8.01 10.71 11.84
CA ALA A 3 -7.33 10.50 13.13
C ALA A 3 -6.33 9.33 13.13
N PHE A 4 -6.56 8.31 12.31
CA PHE A 4 -5.66 7.18 12.18
C PHE A 4 -4.37 7.55 11.45
N TYR A 5 -4.47 8.24 10.30
CA TYR A 5 -3.29 8.62 9.52
C TYR A 5 -2.47 9.76 10.13
N ARG A 6 -3.03 10.53 11.08
CA ARG A 6 -2.27 11.52 11.89
C ARG A 6 -1.18 10.89 12.76
N GLN A 7 -1.14 9.57 12.90
CA GLN A 7 -0.01 8.87 13.53
C GLN A 7 1.24 8.86 12.63
N PHE A 8 1.07 9.04 11.31
CA PHE A 8 2.14 8.98 10.32
C PHE A 8 2.37 10.30 9.60
N LEU A 9 1.36 11.17 9.54
CA LEU A 9 1.35 12.39 8.72
C LEU A 9 0.93 13.61 9.54
N GLN A 10 1.56 14.71 9.24
CA GLN A 10 1.19 16.07 9.70
C GLN A 10 1.10 17.02 8.50
N ALA A 11 0.65 18.25 8.76
CA ALA A 11 0.57 19.27 7.73
C ALA A 11 1.97 19.60 7.16
N GLY A 12 2.06 19.65 5.84
CA GLY A 12 3.30 19.90 5.10
C GLY A 12 4.11 18.64 4.75
N ASP A 13 3.79 17.46 5.33
CA ASP A 13 4.44 16.22 4.96
C ASP A 13 4.10 15.80 3.53
N LEU A 14 4.97 15.01 2.93
CA LEU A 14 4.74 14.35 1.65
C LEU A 14 4.21 12.93 1.88
N ALA A 15 3.13 12.57 1.20
CA ALA A 15 2.58 11.22 1.18
C ALA A 15 2.53 10.68 -0.25
N PHE A 16 2.82 9.40 -0.41
CA PHE A 16 2.56 8.66 -1.65
C PHE A 16 1.33 7.76 -1.47
N ASP A 17 0.44 7.78 -2.47
CA ASP A 17 -0.74 6.91 -2.57
C ASP A 17 -0.61 6.08 -3.86
N ILE A 18 -0.07 4.86 -3.73
CA ILE A 18 0.21 3.96 -4.84
C ILE A 18 -1.00 3.04 -5.04
N GLY A 19 -1.66 3.15 -6.19
CA GLY A 19 -2.98 2.62 -6.45
C GLY A 19 -4.07 3.55 -5.92
N ALA A 20 -3.99 4.83 -6.29
CA ALA A 20 -4.83 5.88 -5.71
C ALA A 20 -6.32 5.75 -6.06
N HIS A 21 -6.67 4.97 -7.09
CA HIS A 21 -8.04 4.72 -7.54
C HIS A 21 -8.84 6.04 -7.69
N VAL A 22 -9.96 6.21 -7.01
CA VAL A 22 -10.76 7.45 -7.03
C VAL A 22 -10.31 8.50 -5.99
N GLY A 23 -9.18 8.28 -5.28
CA GLY A 23 -8.57 9.25 -4.39
C GLY A 23 -9.16 9.28 -2.96
N ASN A 24 -9.67 8.18 -2.44
CA ASN A 24 -10.17 8.12 -1.06
C ASN A 24 -9.07 8.45 -0.05
N ARG A 25 -7.86 7.93 -0.22
CA ARG A 25 -6.70 8.23 0.64
C ARG A 25 -6.15 9.62 0.35
N VAL A 26 -6.09 10.05 -0.92
CA VAL A 26 -5.73 11.42 -1.31
C VAL A 26 -6.55 12.43 -0.53
N ARG A 27 -7.88 12.27 -0.47
CA ARG A 27 -8.76 13.15 0.31
C ARG A 27 -8.34 13.23 1.78
N VAL A 28 -8.07 12.10 2.40
CA VAL A 28 -7.72 12.05 3.83
C VAL A 28 -6.36 12.69 4.08
N PHE A 29 -5.37 12.40 3.27
CA PHE A 29 -4.04 13.00 3.40
C PHE A 29 -4.09 14.52 3.18
N ARG A 30 -4.91 14.98 2.24
CA ARG A 30 -5.17 16.42 2.04
C ARG A 30 -5.89 17.07 3.21
N GLN A 31 -6.84 16.39 3.86
CA GLN A 31 -7.49 16.89 5.09
C GLN A 31 -6.52 17.03 6.26
N ILE A 32 -5.49 16.19 6.32
CA ILE A 32 -4.38 16.33 7.29
C ILE A 32 -3.51 17.54 6.96
N GLY A 33 -3.45 17.95 5.70
CA GLY A 33 -2.62 19.05 5.20
C GLY A 33 -1.35 18.55 4.50
N ALA A 34 -1.23 17.25 4.20
CA ALA A 34 -0.08 16.68 3.51
C ALA A 34 -0.10 17.03 2.01
N HIS A 35 1.08 17.11 1.38
CA HIS A 35 1.24 17.04 -0.07
C HIS A 35 1.10 15.58 -0.50
N VAL A 36 0.46 15.32 -1.64
CA VAL A 36 0.18 13.95 -2.07
C VAL A 36 0.66 13.71 -3.49
N VAL A 37 1.42 12.64 -3.69
CA VAL A 37 1.64 12.05 -5.00
C VAL A 37 0.70 10.85 -5.14
N ALA A 38 -0.32 10.99 -5.98
CA ALA A 38 -1.30 9.97 -6.29
C ALA A 38 -0.89 9.25 -7.57
N VAL A 39 -0.56 7.96 -7.46
CA VAL A 39 -0.12 7.14 -8.59
C VAL A 39 -1.21 6.16 -8.97
N GLU A 40 -1.67 6.22 -10.22
CA GLU A 40 -2.79 5.40 -10.70
C GLU A 40 -2.56 5.01 -12.17
N PRO A 41 -2.55 3.70 -12.51
CA PRO A 41 -2.35 3.26 -13.87
C PRO A 41 -3.59 3.30 -14.75
N GLN A 42 -4.82 3.23 -14.20
CA GLN A 42 -6.04 3.16 -14.98
C GLN A 42 -6.47 4.54 -15.49
N PRO A 43 -6.62 4.74 -16.83
CA PRO A 43 -6.97 6.04 -17.40
C PRO A 43 -8.26 6.64 -16.85
N ASP A 44 -9.28 5.80 -16.59
CA ASP A 44 -10.58 6.25 -16.09
C ASP A 44 -10.47 6.82 -14.66
N PHE A 45 -9.68 6.17 -13.80
CA PHE A 45 -9.45 6.68 -12.44
C PHE A 45 -8.54 7.91 -12.45
N VAL A 46 -7.55 7.95 -13.34
CA VAL A 46 -6.75 9.17 -13.55
C VAL A 46 -7.63 10.35 -13.97
N ALA A 47 -8.64 10.13 -14.83
CA ALA A 47 -9.58 11.18 -15.22
C ALA A 47 -10.39 11.67 -14.00
N VAL A 48 -10.84 10.74 -13.12
CA VAL A 48 -11.52 11.07 -11.87
C VAL A 48 -10.60 11.87 -10.92
N LEU A 49 -9.37 11.42 -10.73
CA LEU A 49 -8.39 12.12 -9.89
C LEU A 49 -8.12 13.54 -10.41
N ARG A 50 -7.96 13.71 -11.72
CA ARG A 50 -7.78 15.03 -12.36
C ARG A 50 -9.01 15.93 -12.17
N LEU A 51 -10.20 15.36 -12.25
CA LEU A 51 -11.45 16.12 -12.01
C LEU A 51 -11.52 16.60 -10.57
N LEU A 52 -11.17 15.75 -9.60
CA LEU A 52 -11.31 16.05 -8.17
C LEU A 52 -10.15 16.90 -7.63
N TYR A 53 -8.94 16.63 -8.08
CA TYR A 53 -7.72 17.18 -7.46
C TYR A 53 -6.81 17.93 -8.44
N GLY A 54 -7.09 17.95 -9.73
CA GLY A 54 -6.22 18.58 -10.73
C GLY A 54 -6.00 20.08 -10.57
N ARG A 55 -6.75 20.75 -9.68
CA ARG A 55 -6.58 22.17 -9.31
C ARG A 55 -5.96 22.37 -7.92
N ASP A 56 -5.74 21.31 -7.17
CA ASP A 56 -5.07 21.37 -5.87
C ASP A 56 -3.54 21.35 -6.07
N PRO A 57 -2.82 22.44 -5.80
CA PRO A 57 -1.38 22.52 -6.01
C PRO A 57 -0.57 21.57 -5.11
N ALA A 58 -1.21 20.99 -4.09
CA ALA A 58 -0.59 20.03 -3.19
C ALA A 58 -0.88 18.56 -3.57
N VAL A 59 -1.49 18.32 -4.75
CA VAL A 59 -1.69 16.98 -5.30
C VAL A 59 -1.01 16.87 -6.66
N THR A 60 -0.10 15.92 -6.77
CA THR A 60 0.48 15.51 -8.05
C THR A 60 -0.12 14.18 -8.47
N ILE A 61 -0.57 14.06 -9.71
CA ILE A 61 -1.15 12.84 -10.26
C ILE A 61 -0.17 12.24 -11.27
N GLU A 62 0.34 11.05 -10.95
CA GLU A 62 1.21 10.25 -11.82
C GLU A 62 0.38 9.16 -12.51
N HIS A 63 0.29 9.23 -13.84
CA HIS A 63 -0.40 8.22 -14.65
C HIS A 63 0.57 7.10 -15.02
N SER A 64 0.82 6.19 -14.09
CA SER A 64 1.73 5.04 -14.24
C SER A 64 1.40 3.94 -13.25
N GLY A 65 1.88 2.73 -13.51
CA GLY A 65 2.04 1.71 -12.48
C GLY A 65 3.38 1.90 -11.75
N VAL A 66 3.52 1.27 -10.59
CA VAL A 66 4.80 1.21 -9.86
C VAL A 66 5.28 -0.23 -9.83
N ALA A 67 6.57 -0.45 -10.11
CA ALA A 67 7.16 -1.78 -10.23
C ALA A 67 8.62 -1.80 -9.76
N ALA A 68 9.26 -2.99 -9.90
CA ALA A 68 10.68 -3.16 -9.59
C ALA A 68 11.61 -2.41 -10.55
N GLU A 69 11.16 -2.16 -11.80
CA GLU A 69 11.93 -1.53 -12.85
C GLU A 69 11.05 -0.61 -13.68
N THR A 70 11.64 0.45 -14.21
CA THR A 70 10.97 1.38 -15.14
C THR A 70 10.79 0.71 -16.51
N GLY A 71 9.62 0.91 -17.13
CA GLY A 71 9.32 0.30 -18.44
C GLY A 71 7.86 0.38 -18.83
N GLN A 72 7.34 -0.70 -19.41
CA GLN A 72 5.93 -0.89 -19.75
C GLN A 72 5.42 -2.15 -19.07
N GLY A 73 4.19 -2.13 -18.60
CA GLY A 73 3.52 -3.28 -17.98
C GLY A 73 2.12 -3.50 -18.54
N ASN A 74 1.69 -4.75 -18.52
CA ASN A 74 0.36 -5.14 -18.90
C ASN A 74 -0.53 -5.16 -17.66
N LEU A 75 -1.47 -4.22 -17.58
CA LEU A 75 -2.45 -4.16 -16.50
C LEU A 75 -3.70 -4.94 -16.91
N HIS A 76 -4.03 -5.96 -16.13
CA HIS A 76 -5.25 -6.74 -16.28
C HIS A 76 -6.42 -6.00 -15.63
N LEU A 77 -7.45 -5.73 -16.40
CA LEU A 77 -8.64 -4.99 -15.97
C LEU A 77 -9.85 -5.92 -15.87
N SER A 78 -10.69 -5.68 -14.89
CA SER A 78 -12.03 -6.27 -14.82
C SER A 78 -13.06 -5.17 -15.08
N SER A 79 -13.79 -5.28 -16.19
CA SER A 79 -14.81 -4.29 -16.55
C SER A 79 -15.96 -4.22 -15.54
N ARG A 80 -16.25 -5.32 -14.83
CA ARG A 80 -17.30 -5.41 -13.81
C ARG A 80 -16.84 -5.01 -12.41
N THR A 81 -15.54 -5.14 -12.13
CA THR A 81 -14.95 -4.88 -10.82
C THR A 81 -13.61 -4.14 -11.01
N PRO A 82 -13.64 -2.89 -11.49
CA PRO A 82 -12.42 -2.16 -11.85
C PRO A 82 -11.43 -1.96 -10.69
N THR A 83 -11.92 -2.08 -9.45
CA THR A 83 -11.11 -1.96 -8.22
C THR A 83 -10.07 -3.06 -8.03
N VAL A 84 -10.24 -4.21 -8.70
CA VAL A 84 -9.33 -5.37 -8.58
C VAL A 84 -8.43 -5.54 -9.80
N SER A 85 -8.08 -4.46 -10.46
CA SER A 85 -7.13 -4.49 -11.58
C SER A 85 -5.71 -4.71 -11.08
N THR A 86 -4.94 -5.58 -11.75
CA THR A 86 -3.63 -6.02 -11.27
C THR A 86 -2.61 -6.22 -12.37
N PHE A 87 -1.32 -6.12 -12.02
CA PHE A 87 -0.19 -6.56 -12.85
C PHE A 87 0.28 -7.98 -12.51
N ALA A 88 -0.32 -8.63 -11.50
CA ALA A 88 0.17 -9.88 -10.94
C ALA A 88 -0.63 -11.09 -11.46
N ASP A 89 -0.13 -11.74 -12.52
CA ASP A 89 -0.75 -12.95 -13.10
C ASP A 89 -0.91 -14.09 -12.07
N SER A 90 0.11 -14.29 -11.21
CA SER A 90 0.07 -15.33 -10.18
C SER A 90 -1.01 -15.06 -9.13
N TRP A 91 -1.14 -13.80 -8.71
CA TRP A 91 -2.11 -13.38 -7.71
C TRP A 91 -3.56 -13.65 -8.18
N MET A 92 -3.86 -13.43 -9.47
CA MET A 92 -5.18 -13.73 -10.02
C MET A 92 -5.59 -15.19 -9.77
N SER A 93 -4.62 -16.12 -9.89
CA SER A 93 -4.84 -17.55 -9.61
C SER A 93 -4.97 -17.82 -8.11
N ASP A 94 -4.16 -17.17 -7.28
CA ASP A 94 -4.11 -17.39 -5.83
C ASP A 94 -5.41 -16.96 -5.15
N VAL A 95 -6.00 -15.84 -5.60
CA VAL A 95 -7.23 -15.31 -5.01
C VAL A 95 -8.53 -15.93 -5.54
N GLN A 96 -8.48 -16.73 -6.57
CA GLN A 96 -9.69 -17.38 -7.14
C GLN A 96 -10.46 -18.25 -6.14
N SER A 97 -9.79 -18.81 -5.14
CA SER A 97 -10.43 -19.56 -4.06
C SER A 97 -11.21 -18.69 -3.07
N ASP A 98 -10.93 -17.40 -3.01
CA ASP A 98 -11.64 -16.42 -2.16
C ASP A 98 -12.97 -16.03 -2.81
N ARG A 99 -14.05 -16.06 -2.01
CA ARG A 99 -15.42 -15.77 -2.48
C ARG A 99 -15.57 -14.39 -3.14
N ARG A 100 -14.76 -13.41 -2.72
CA ARG A 100 -14.77 -12.04 -3.26
C ARG A 100 -14.33 -12.01 -4.72
N PHE A 101 -13.42 -12.91 -5.11
CA PHE A 101 -12.79 -12.94 -6.43
C PHE A 101 -13.35 -14.01 -7.36
N GLN A 102 -14.19 -14.95 -6.87
CA GLN A 102 -14.76 -16.03 -7.68
C GLN A 102 -15.54 -15.56 -8.92
N ARG A 103 -16.09 -14.34 -8.90
CA ARG A 103 -16.84 -13.75 -10.02
C ARG A 103 -16.06 -12.67 -10.76
N VAL A 104 -14.84 -12.39 -10.35
CA VAL A 104 -13.97 -11.44 -11.04
C VAL A 104 -13.50 -12.07 -12.34
N GLN A 105 -13.65 -11.33 -13.42
CA GLN A 105 -13.15 -11.70 -14.73
C GLN A 105 -12.25 -10.57 -15.21
N TRP A 106 -10.97 -10.88 -15.40
CA TRP A 106 -10.02 -9.97 -16.03
C TRP A 106 -10.18 -10.12 -17.54
N ASP A 107 -11.03 -9.28 -18.11
CA ASP A 107 -11.56 -9.38 -19.47
C ASP A 107 -10.84 -8.45 -20.47
N SER A 108 -9.95 -7.60 -20.00
CA SER A 108 -9.14 -6.75 -20.86
C SER A 108 -7.75 -6.50 -20.28
N VAL A 109 -6.83 -6.10 -21.16
CA VAL A 109 -5.45 -5.78 -20.79
C VAL A 109 -5.07 -4.47 -21.48
N ILE A 110 -4.45 -3.57 -20.72
CA ILE A 110 -3.88 -2.34 -21.27
C ILE A 110 -2.39 -2.25 -20.95
N SER A 111 -1.60 -1.70 -21.88
CA SER A 111 -0.20 -1.38 -21.63
C SER A 111 -0.10 0.00 -21.00
N VAL A 112 0.61 0.09 -19.87
CA VAL A 112 0.81 1.34 -19.13
C VAL A 112 2.28 1.53 -18.77
N PRO A 113 2.77 2.79 -18.64
CA PRO A 113 4.13 3.04 -18.19
C PRO A 113 4.29 2.57 -16.74
N LEU A 114 5.47 2.03 -16.46
CA LEU A 114 5.91 1.64 -15.11
C LEU A 114 7.07 2.52 -14.66
N ILE A 115 7.07 2.88 -13.39
CA ILE A 115 8.17 3.58 -12.72
C ILE A 115 8.50 2.88 -11.40
N THR A 116 9.64 3.19 -10.81
CA THR A 116 10.03 2.65 -9.50
C THR A 116 9.65 3.59 -8.36
N LEU A 117 9.61 3.09 -7.11
CA LEU A 117 9.51 3.97 -5.94
C LEU A 117 10.73 4.91 -5.83
N ASP A 118 11.91 4.44 -6.21
CA ASP A 118 13.11 5.28 -6.24
C ASP A 118 12.99 6.44 -7.25
N ASP A 119 12.39 6.21 -8.42
CA ASP A 119 12.11 7.28 -9.41
C ASP A 119 11.11 8.30 -8.85
N LEU A 120 10.06 7.84 -8.16
CA LEU A 120 9.10 8.74 -7.50
C LEU A 120 9.78 9.60 -6.44
N ILE A 121 10.63 8.98 -5.61
CA ILE A 121 11.40 9.70 -4.60
C ILE A 121 12.38 10.70 -5.22
N ALA A 122 13.03 10.33 -6.31
CA ALA A 122 13.94 11.23 -7.03
C ALA A 122 13.21 12.46 -7.61
N ARG A 123 11.96 12.30 -8.05
CA ARG A 123 11.15 13.39 -8.64
C ARG A 123 10.47 14.28 -7.61
N HIS A 124 9.96 13.70 -6.52
CA HIS A 124 9.04 14.38 -5.61
C HIS A 124 9.59 14.55 -4.19
N GLY A 125 10.67 13.89 -3.85
CA GLY A 125 11.22 13.84 -2.49
C GLY A 125 10.78 12.59 -1.72
N GLU A 126 11.39 12.39 -0.55
CA GLU A 126 11.12 11.23 0.32
C GLU A 126 9.77 11.41 1.02
N PRO A 127 8.83 10.45 0.90
CA PRO A 127 7.56 10.52 1.59
C PRO A 127 7.71 10.20 3.07
N GLN A 128 6.93 10.87 3.93
CA GLN A 128 6.77 10.49 5.33
C GLN A 128 5.90 9.23 5.47
N PHE A 129 4.98 9.02 4.53
CA PHE A 129 4.15 7.83 4.49
C PHE A 129 3.88 7.42 3.03
N CYS A 130 3.97 6.12 2.75
CA CYS A 130 3.63 5.53 1.46
C CYS A 130 2.56 4.45 1.64
N LYS A 131 1.34 4.68 1.13
CA LYS A 131 0.32 3.62 1.00
C LYS A 131 0.56 2.87 -0.31
N ILE A 132 0.59 1.55 -0.24
CA ILE A 132 0.70 0.66 -1.40
C ILE A 132 -0.53 -0.25 -1.40
N ASP A 133 -1.33 -0.15 -2.48
CA ASP A 133 -2.59 -0.88 -2.64
C ASP A 133 -2.78 -1.19 -4.13
N VAL A 134 -2.18 -2.29 -4.58
CA VAL A 134 -1.99 -2.59 -6.00
C VAL A 134 -2.38 -4.04 -6.35
N GLU A 135 -3.26 -4.60 -5.51
CA GLU A 135 -3.92 -5.88 -5.78
C GLU A 135 -2.93 -7.01 -6.10
N GLY A 136 -2.06 -7.32 -5.12
CA GLY A 136 -1.10 -8.42 -5.17
C GLY A 136 0.24 -8.11 -5.83
N PHE A 137 0.47 -6.87 -6.22
CA PHE A 137 1.75 -6.46 -6.84
C PHE A 137 2.67 -5.69 -5.87
N GLU A 138 2.32 -5.62 -4.58
CA GLU A 138 3.00 -4.83 -3.52
C GLU A 138 4.48 -5.19 -3.40
N HIS A 139 4.82 -6.49 -3.43
CA HIS A 139 6.21 -6.94 -3.36
C HIS A 139 7.05 -6.44 -4.55
N LYS A 140 6.47 -6.38 -5.75
CA LYS A 140 7.14 -5.83 -6.95
C LYS A 140 7.32 -4.32 -6.85
N VAL A 141 6.34 -3.60 -6.28
CA VAL A 141 6.47 -2.17 -5.96
C VAL A 141 7.62 -1.96 -4.98
N LEU A 142 7.67 -2.71 -3.89
CA LEU A 142 8.72 -2.65 -2.87
C LEU A 142 10.10 -3.07 -3.39
N SER A 143 10.16 -3.91 -4.42
CA SER A 143 11.43 -4.28 -5.06
C SER A 143 12.08 -3.10 -5.79
N GLY A 144 11.30 -2.10 -6.20
CA GLY A 144 11.78 -0.85 -6.80
C GLY A 144 12.18 0.24 -5.80
N LEU A 145 12.33 -0.12 -4.50
CA LEU A 145 12.78 0.78 -3.44
C LEU A 145 14.15 0.30 -2.93
N SER A 146 15.20 1.13 -3.04
CA SER A 146 16.57 0.78 -2.65
C SER A 146 16.97 1.26 -1.25
N ARG A 147 16.17 2.11 -0.61
CA ARG A 147 16.47 2.74 0.69
C ARG A 147 15.25 2.73 1.60
N PRO A 148 15.45 2.74 2.94
CA PRO A 148 14.34 2.80 3.87
C PRO A 148 13.62 4.15 3.78
N ILE A 149 12.27 4.15 3.90
CA ILE A 149 11.44 5.35 4.08
C ILE A 149 10.83 5.35 5.48
N PRO A 150 10.37 6.50 6.03
CA PRO A 150 9.91 6.60 7.42
C PRO A 150 8.78 5.64 7.79
N ALA A 151 7.74 5.56 6.98
CA ALA A 151 6.60 4.67 7.21
C ALA A 151 5.90 4.30 5.91
N LEU A 152 5.30 3.12 5.89
CA LEU A 152 4.51 2.65 4.76
C LEU A 152 3.42 1.67 5.20
N SER A 153 2.45 1.42 4.32
CA SER A 153 1.50 0.32 4.47
C SER A 153 1.26 -0.40 3.15
N PHE A 154 0.87 -1.67 3.26
CA PHE A 154 0.48 -2.48 2.10
C PHE A 154 -0.65 -3.43 2.49
N GLU A 155 -1.47 -3.82 1.49
CA GLU A 155 -2.58 -4.74 1.70
C GLU A 155 -2.11 -6.18 1.95
N TYR A 156 -2.87 -6.93 2.75
CA TYR A 156 -2.79 -8.38 2.84
C TYR A 156 -4.15 -9.03 2.61
N ILE A 157 -4.13 -10.20 1.97
CA ILE A 157 -5.30 -11.07 1.80
C ILE A 157 -4.95 -12.42 2.43
N PRO A 158 -5.74 -12.94 3.41
CA PRO A 158 -5.38 -14.15 4.14
C PRO A 158 -5.13 -15.37 3.25
N VAL A 159 -5.90 -15.55 2.19
CA VAL A 159 -5.72 -16.67 1.25
C VAL A 159 -4.42 -16.56 0.43
N ALA A 160 -3.86 -15.36 0.32
CA ALA A 160 -2.62 -15.06 -0.40
C ALA A 160 -1.56 -14.43 0.56
N ALA A 161 -1.51 -14.86 1.81
CA ALA A 161 -0.66 -14.28 2.85
C ALA A 161 0.83 -14.29 2.51
N GLU A 162 1.31 -15.22 1.69
CA GLU A 162 2.72 -15.30 1.28
C GLU A 162 3.18 -14.04 0.52
N HIS A 163 2.30 -13.36 -0.22
CA HIS A 163 2.61 -12.07 -0.86
C HIS A 163 2.92 -10.99 0.20
N ALA A 164 2.11 -10.92 1.26
CA ALA A 164 2.32 -9.98 2.35
C ALA A 164 3.57 -10.33 3.19
N ILE A 165 3.86 -11.61 3.38
CA ILE A 165 5.08 -12.08 4.05
C ILE A 165 6.32 -11.64 3.27
N ALA A 166 6.33 -11.82 1.96
CA ALA A 166 7.43 -11.36 1.11
C ALA A 166 7.63 -9.83 1.20
N CYS A 167 6.54 -9.06 1.36
CA CYS A 167 6.62 -7.62 1.62
C CYS A 167 7.30 -7.31 2.96
N VAL A 168 6.93 -8.01 4.05
CA VAL A 168 7.58 -7.84 5.36
C VAL A 168 9.08 -8.15 5.28
N GLU A 169 9.46 -9.25 4.63
CA GLU A 169 10.85 -9.65 4.44
C GLU A 169 11.62 -8.60 3.63
N ARG A 170 11.03 -8.11 2.54
CA ARG A 170 11.64 -7.08 1.71
C ARG A 170 11.86 -5.77 2.46
N ILE A 171 10.87 -5.29 3.21
CA ILE A 171 10.97 -4.07 4.02
C ILE A 171 12.03 -4.22 5.11
N SER A 172 12.08 -5.39 5.77
CA SER A 172 13.08 -5.68 6.81
C SER A 172 14.51 -5.73 6.26
N ALA A 173 14.70 -6.09 4.99
CA ALA A 173 15.99 -6.02 4.32
C ALA A 173 16.43 -4.58 3.99
N LEU A 174 15.52 -3.61 3.97
CA LEU A 174 15.83 -2.20 3.75
C LEU A 174 16.29 -1.49 5.04
N GLY A 175 15.81 -1.92 6.21
CA GLY A 175 16.12 -1.26 7.46
C GLY A 175 15.43 -1.88 8.68
N ASP A 176 15.64 -1.28 9.84
CA ASP A 176 15.00 -1.71 11.09
C ASP A 176 13.59 -1.13 11.20
N TYR A 177 12.58 -1.99 11.03
CA TYR A 177 11.16 -1.65 11.04
C TYR A 177 10.40 -2.41 12.12
N ARG A 178 9.32 -1.79 12.57
CA ARG A 178 8.30 -2.40 13.43
C ARG A 178 6.96 -2.42 12.71
N TYR A 179 6.15 -3.43 13.00
CA TYR A 179 4.95 -3.76 12.24
C TYR A 179 3.70 -3.78 13.11
N ARG A 180 2.61 -3.28 12.59
CA ARG A 180 1.23 -3.48 13.09
C ARG A 180 0.31 -3.76 11.93
N HIS A 181 -0.84 -4.34 12.19
CA HIS A 181 -1.84 -4.56 11.15
C HIS A 181 -3.23 -4.07 11.58
N SER A 182 -4.05 -3.73 10.60
CA SER A 182 -5.48 -3.50 10.78
C SER A 182 -6.25 -4.53 9.97
N ARG A 183 -7.46 -4.85 10.41
CA ARG A 183 -8.38 -5.73 9.68
C ARG A 183 -9.37 -4.88 8.94
N VAL A 184 -9.61 -5.21 7.68
CA VAL A 184 -10.50 -4.47 6.81
C VAL A 184 -10.11 -2.98 6.80
N GLU A 185 -10.88 -2.14 6.21
CA GLU A 185 -10.71 -0.68 6.26
C GLU A 185 -11.23 -0.05 7.58
N THR A 186 -11.08 -0.76 8.71
CA THR A 186 -11.56 -0.26 10.01
C THR A 186 -10.71 0.88 10.56
N HIS A 187 -9.44 0.99 10.11
CA HIS A 187 -8.47 1.94 10.65
C HIS A 187 -8.35 1.82 12.17
N ARG A 188 -8.31 0.58 12.65
CA ARG A 188 -8.10 0.20 14.06
C ARG A 188 -7.05 -0.88 14.13
N TRP A 189 -6.13 -0.72 15.06
CA TRP A 189 -5.10 -1.72 15.28
C TRP A 189 -5.70 -3.06 15.75
N ALA A 190 -5.24 -4.16 15.15
CA ALA A 190 -5.61 -5.50 15.57
C ALA A 190 -4.84 -5.98 16.82
N GLY A 191 -3.70 -5.36 17.12
CA GLY A 191 -2.86 -5.62 18.29
C GLY A 191 -2.58 -4.35 19.10
N ARG A 192 -2.03 -4.51 20.32
CA ARG A 192 -1.75 -3.38 21.21
C ARG A 192 -0.44 -2.68 20.91
N SER A 193 0.60 -3.42 20.50
CA SER A 193 1.97 -2.91 20.32
C SER A 193 2.49 -3.15 18.91
N TRP A 194 3.51 -2.42 18.55
CA TRP A 194 4.33 -2.67 17.37
C TRP A 194 5.16 -3.96 17.57
N SER A 195 5.30 -4.75 16.53
CA SER A 195 5.94 -6.06 16.57
C SER A 195 7.18 -6.13 15.68
N GLU A 196 8.09 -7.05 16.03
CA GLU A 196 9.21 -7.44 15.19
C GLU A 196 8.73 -8.13 13.89
N PRO A 197 9.57 -8.14 12.82
CA PRO A 197 9.23 -8.79 11.55
C PRO A 197 8.77 -10.24 11.70
N GLY A 198 9.51 -11.04 12.47
CA GLY A 198 9.18 -12.45 12.70
C GLY A 198 7.81 -12.66 13.35
N THR A 199 7.42 -11.78 14.27
CA THR A 199 6.08 -11.81 14.89
C THR A 199 5.01 -11.48 13.86
N MET A 200 5.20 -10.45 13.01
CA MET A 200 4.25 -10.10 11.96
C MET A 200 4.09 -11.23 10.94
N ILE A 201 5.19 -11.85 10.50
CA ILE A 201 5.17 -13.02 9.63
C ILE A 201 4.34 -14.15 10.24
N ASN A 202 4.53 -14.45 11.53
CA ASN A 202 3.76 -15.48 12.23
C ASN A 202 2.26 -15.11 12.30
N ILE A 203 1.93 -13.84 12.57
CA ILE A 203 0.55 -13.36 12.53
C ILE A 203 -0.06 -13.63 11.14
N LEU A 204 0.60 -13.22 10.06
CA LEU A 204 0.10 -13.39 8.70
C LEU A 204 -0.11 -14.88 8.35
N ARG A 205 0.81 -15.77 8.74
CA ARG A 205 0.70 -17.22 8.53
C ARG A 205 -0.44 -17.86 9.29
N THR A 206 -0.84 -17.31 10.42
CA THR A 206 -1.89 -17.86 11.29
C THR A 206 -3.27 -17.25 11.01
N LEU A 207 -3.37 -16.31 10.08
CA LEU A 207 -4.67 -15.77 9.68
C LEU A 207 -5.54 -16.88 9.08
N PRO A 208 -6.81 -17.00 9.50
CA PRO A 208 -7.69 -18.01 8.93
C PRO A 208 -7.92 -17.73 7.43
N THR A 209 -7.61 -18.69 6.58
CA THR A 209 -7.87 -18.59 5.12
C THR A 209 -9.36 -18.56 4.79
N SER A 210 -10.21 -18.97 5.73
CA SER A 210 -11.67 -18.83 5.63
C SER A 210 -12.18 -17.42 5.99
N ASP A 211 -11.30 -16.56 6.52
CA ASP A 211 -11.62 -15.15 6.74
C ASP A 211 -11.46 -14.41 5.42
N ASP A 212 -12.58 -14.00 4.83
CA ASP A 212 -12.65 -13.25 3.58
C ASP A 212 -12.30 -11.77 3.73
N ARG A 213 -11.81 -11.36 4.91
CA ARG A 213 -11.46 -9.97 5.20
C ARG A 213 -9.98 -9.73 4.95
N SER A 214 -9.67 -8.91 3.97
CA SER A 214 -8.35 -8.32 3.79
C SER A 214 -8.02 -7.31 4.90
N GLY A 215 -6.85 -6.75 4.88
CA GLY A 215 -6.46 -5.66 5.76
C GLY A 215 -5.13 -5.06 5.34
N ASP A 216 -4.62 -4.15 6.14
CA ASP A 216 -3.34 -3.48 5.90
C ASP A 216 -2.30 -3.88 6.95
N VAL A 217 -1.08 -4.15 6.49
CA VAL A 217 0.12 -4.14 7.33
C VAL A 217 0.75 -2.76 7.25
N TYR A 218 1.11 -2.22 8.39
CA TYR A 218 1.82 -0.95 8.54
C TYR A 218 3.23 -1.24 9.04
N ALA A 219 4.22 -0.62 8.41
CA ALA A 219 5.62 -0.69 8.79
C ALA A 219 6.12 0.71 9.10
N VAL A 220 6.75 0.89 10.27
CA VAL A 220 7.35 2.16 10.70
C VAL A 220 8.80 1.88 11.06
N ARG A 221 9.71 2.71 10.60
CA ARG A 221 11.12 2.64 10.96
C ARG A 221 11.28 2.84 12.47
N SER A 222 12.09 2.01 13.13
CA SER A 222 12.18 1.96 14.60
C SER A 222 12.54 3.31 15.23
N ASP A 223 13.36 4.12 14.57
CA ASP A 223 13.74 5.46 15.02
C ASP A 223 12.60 6.51 14.88
N ARG A 224 11.47 6.13 14.27
CA ARG A 224 10.28 6.97 14.04
C ARG A 224 9.07 6.54 14.85
N LEU A 225 9.20 5.50 15.66
CA LEU A 225 8.11 5.07 16.54
C LEU A 225 7.78 6.16 17.58
N PRO A 226 6.50 6.36 17.92
CA PRO A 226 6.10 7.18 19.04
C PRO A 226 6.76 6.70 20.33
N ARG A 227 7.35 7.60 21.12
CA ARG A 227 8.04 7.26 22.39
C ARG A 227 7.14 6.56 23.40
N SER A 228 5.82 6.76 23.34
CA SER A 228 4.84 6.08 24.20
C SER A 228 4.70 4.57 23.93
N ASP A 229 5.13 4.08 22.77
CA ASP A 229 4.99 2.66 22.40
C ASP A 229 6.29 1.86 22.63
N VAL A 230 7.38 2.52 23.08
CA VAL A 230 8.67 1.89 23.39
C VAL A 230 8.70 1.38 24.84
N ASP A 231 7.91 1.99 25.74
CA ASP A 231 7.95 1.70 27.17
C ASP A 231 6.97 0.59 27.63
N ASP A 232 6.15 0.02 26.73
CA ASP A 232 5.19 -1.04 27.07
C ASP A 232 5.73 -2.46 26.72
N GLN A 233 7.04 -2.68 26.86
CA GLN A 233 7.59 -4.02 26.97
C GLN A 233 7.49 -4.45 28.43
N PRO A 234 6.66 -5.46 28.76
CA PRO A 234 6.80 -6.08 30.06
C PRO A 234 8.16 -6.82 30.10
N ASP A 235 9.03 -6.34 30.97
CA ASP A 235 10.15 -7.15 31.45
C ASP A 235 9.60 -8.49 31.97
N ARG A 236 10.00 -9.59 31.33
CA ARG A 236 10.04 -11.02 31.69
C ARG A 236 9.20 -11.97 30.87
#